data_ac66c743dd18d0e2e7e2597fb169c74b
#
_entry.id   ac66c743dd18d0e2e7e2597fb169c74b
#
_cell.length_a   1.000
_cell.length_b   1.000
_cell.length_c   1.000
_cell.angle_alpha   90.00
_cell.angle_beta   90.00
_cell.angle_gamma   90.00
#
_symmetry.space_group_name_H-M   'P 1'
#
loop_
_entity.id
_entity.type
_entity.pdbx_description
1 polymer ?
#
loop_
_entity_poly.entity_id
_entity_poly.type
_entity_poly.pdbx_seq_one_letter_code
_entity_poly.pdbx_strand_id
1 'polypeptide(L)'
;MAKYIISIDQSTQGTKALLFDETGSIMRRTDRPHRQIINEKGWVSHDPEEIYSNVLEVVKELLEGVEKEYVVGLGISNQRETSLAWNRVTGKPYANAVVWQ
;
A
#
# COMPACT_ATOMS: atom_id res chain seq x y z
N MET A 1 -20.92 -0.14 -19.69
CA MET A 1 -20.70 -0.46 -18.28
C MET A 1 -19.39 0.11 -17.81
N ALA A 2 -19.39 0.70 -16.62
CA ALA A 2 -18.17 1.22 -16.05
C ALA A 2 -17.23 0.09 -15.65
N LYS A 3 -15.94 0.24 -15.95
CA LYS A 3 -14.91 -0.68 -15.53
C LYS A 3 -13.78 0.12 -14.89
N TYR A 4 -13.31 -0.33 -13.73
CA TYR A 4 -12.29 0.38 -13.00
C TYR A 4 -11.08 -0.50 -12.74
N ILE A 5 -9.92 0.15 -12.67
CA ILE A 5 -8.67 -0.50 -12.30
C ILE A 5 -8.07 0.29 -11.15
N ILE A 6 -7.59 -0.43 -10.13
CA ILE A 6 -6.89 0.16 -9.01
C ILE A 6 -5.39 -0.03 -9.21
N SER A 7 -4.62 1.04 -9.01
CA SER A 7 -3.17 0.98 -8.97
C SER A 7 -2.71 1.37 -7.57
N ILE A 8 -1.89 0.51 -6.95
CA ILE A 8 -1.32 0.79 -5.65
C ILE A 8 0.19 0.95 -5.81
N ASP A 9 0.70 2.09 -5.38
CA ASP A 9 2.13 2.36 -5.36
C ASP A 9 2.59 2.35 -3.91
N GLN A 10 3.26 1.27 -3.52
CA GLN A 10 3.84 1.12 -2.19
C GLN A 10 5.30 1.52 -2.24
N SER A 11 5.60 2.70 -1.73
CA SER A 11 6.96 3.24 -1.73
C SER A 11 7.55 3.27 -0.32
N THR A 12 8.82 3.65 -0.22
CA THR A 12 9.49 3.78 1.08
C THR A 12 8.95 4.94 1.91
N GLN A 13 8.22 5.86 1.31
CA GLN A 13 7.67 7.02 2.01
C GLN A 13 6.19 6.89 2.36
N GLY A 14 5.46 6.07 1.63
CA GLY A 14 4.04 5.91 1.87
C GLY A 14 3.36 5.05 0.84
N THR A 15 2.05 4.98 0.96
CA THR A 15 1.18 4.21 0.08
C THR A 15 0.28 5.17 -0.69
N LYS A 16 0.22 5.00 -2.01
CA LYS A 16 -0.65 5.78 -2.90
C LYS A 16 -1.54 4.83 -3.66
N ALA A 17 -2.80 5.18 -3.82
CA ALA A 17 -3.73 4.41 -4.64
C ALA A 17 -4.42 5.33 -5.65
N LEU A 18 -4.58 4.84 -6.86
CA LEU A 18 -5.25 5.55 -7.95
C LEU A 18 -6.38 4.68 -8.48
N LEU A 19 -7.50 5.31 -8.80
CA LEU A 19 -8.62 4.66 -9.45
C LEU A 19 -8.70 5.18 -10.89
N PHE A 20 -8.60 4.27 -11.85
CA PHE A 20 -8.70 4.59 -13.27
C PHE A 20 -10.02 4.09 -13.84
N ASP A 21 -10.55 4.84 -14.78
CA ASP A 21 -11.70 4.36 -15.55
C ASP A 21 -11.22 3.57 -16.78
N GLU A 22 -12.17 3.12 -17.60
CA GLU A 22 -11.88 2.31 -18.79
C GLU A 22 -11.12 3.06 -19.88
N THR A 23 -11.08 4.39 -19.82
CA THR A 23 -10.33 5.21 -20.78
C THR A 23 -8.91 5.48 -20.31
N GLY A 24 -8.55 5.05 -19.09
CA GLY A 24 -7.25 5.32 -18.51
C GLY A 24 -7.16 6.66 -17.78
N SER A 25 -8.30 7.32 -17.58
CA SER A 25 -8.34 8.58 -16.83
C SER A 25 -8.36 8.32 -15.33
N ILE A 26 -7.64 9.15 -14.58
CA ILE A 26 -7.62 9.06 -13.12
C ILE A 26 -8.91 9.66 -12.58
N MET A 27 -9.69 8.85 -11.88
CA MET A 27 -10.95 9.28 -11.28
C MET A 27 -10.79 9.71 -9.82
N ARG A 28 -9.87 9.10 -9.10
CA ARG A 28 -9.64 9.38 -7.68
C ARG A 28 -8.24 8.97 -7.27
N ARG A 29 -7.71 9.68 -6.29
CA ARG A 29 -6.41 9.40 -5.71
C ARG A 29 -6.52 9.47 -4.20
N THR A 30 -5.88 8.51 -3.51
CA THR A 30 -5.75 8.52 -2.05
C THR A 30 -4.31 8.18 -1.70
N ASP A 31 -3.83 8.69 -0.56
CA ASP A 31 -2.48 8.36 -0.09
C ASP A 31 -2.39 8.45 1.43
N ARG A 32 -1.37 7.77 1.98
CA ARG A 32 -1.01 7.78 3.40
C ARG A 32 0.50 7.64 3.54
N PRO A 33 1.16 8.51 4.30
CA PRO A 33 2.55 8.28 4.66
C PRO A 33 2.65 7.21 5.75
N HIS A 34 3.82 6.58 5.87
CA HIS A 34 4.12 5.74 7.02
C HIS A 34 5.39 6.23 7.69
N ARG A 35 5.54 5.88 8.97
CA ARG A 35 6.67 6.35 9.77
C ARG A 35 7.97 5.69 9.35
N GLN A 36 9.04 6.48 9.38
CA GLN A 36 10.40 5.98 9.30
C GLN A 36 10.86 5.75 10.72
N ILE A 37 11.16 4.51 11.08
CA ILE A 37 11.62 4.16 12.43
C ILE A 37 13.14 4.15 12.41
N ILE A 38 13.75 5.10 13.10
CA ILE A 38 15.20 5.29 13.12
C ILE A 38 15.69 4.96 14.52
N ASN A 39 16.60 3.98 14.64
CA ASN A 39 17.18 3.64 15.92
C ASN A 39 18.41 4.51 16.24
N GLU A 40 19.00 4.28 17.41
CA GLU A 40 20.16 5.04 17.88
C GLU A 40 21.40 4.90 17.00
N LYS A 41 21.47 3.84 16.19
CA LYS A 41 22.56 3.62 15.23
C LYS A 41 22.30 4.26 13.88
N GLY A 42 21.14 4.90 13.72
CA GLY A 42 20.75 5.49 12.45
C GLY A 42 20.15 4.50 11.47
N TRP A 43 19.86 3.27 11.89
CA TRP A 43 19.22 2.28 11.03
C TRP A 43 17.74 2.62 10.87
N VAL A 44 17.26 2.53 9.63
CA VAL A 44 15.87 2.81 9.31
C VAL A 44 15.11 1.51 9.11
N SER A 45 13.91 1.44 9.67
CA SER A 45 12.99 0.33 9.47
C SER A 45 11.57 0.85 9.36
N HIS A 46 10.64 0.00 8.91
CA HIS A 46 9.23 0.34 8.80
C HIS A 46 8.38 -0.65 9.59
N ASP A 47 7.26 -0.18 10.12
CA ASP A 47 6.28 -1.04 10.77
C ASP A 47 5.41 -1.67 9.69
N PRO A 48 5.50 -3.00 9.48
CA PRO A 48 4.75 -3.64 8.41
C PRO A 48 3.24 -3.63 8.64
N GLU A 49 2.79 -3.60 9.90
CA GLU A 49 1.36 -3.51 10.18
C GLU A 49 0.80 -2.14 9.84
N GLU A 50 1.59 -1.09 10.03
CA GLU A 50 1.22 0.26 9.61
C GLU A 50 1.09 0.33 8.08
N ILE A 51 2.04 -0.25 7.35
CA ILE A 51 2.01 -0.30 5.89
C ILE A 51 0.76 -1.03 5.41
N TYR A 52 0.47 -2.19 5.97
CA TYR A 52 -0.69 -2.98 5.60
C TYR A 52 -1.99 -2.24 5.90
N SER A 53 -2.09 -1.64 7.09
CA SER A 53 -3.24 -0.85 7.49
C SER A 53 -3.47 0.33 6.54
N ASN A 54 -2.39 1.01 6.15
CA ASN A 54 -2.47 2.13 5.21
C ASN A 54 -2.97 1.68 3.83
N VAL A 55 -2.52 0.51 3.35
CA VAL A 55 -3.01 -0.04 2.09
C VAL A 55 -4.53 -0.26 2.16
N LEU A 56 -5.01 -0.86 3.24
CA LEU A 56 -6.44 -1.10 3.41
C LEU A 56 -7.23 0.21 3.46
N GLU A 57 -6.70 1.21 4.15
CA GLU A 57 -7.37 2.50 4.28
C GLU A 57 -7.42 3.27 2.96
N VAL A 58 -6.33 3.31 2.20
CA VAL A 58 -6.33 4.03 0.92
C VAL A 58 -7.27 3.37 -0.08
N VAL A 59 -7.34 2.03 -0.08
CA VAL A 59 -8.26 1.31 -0.96
C VAL A 59 -9.70 1.54 -0.54
N LYS A 60 -9.99 1.52 0.75
CA LYS A 60 -11.32 1.78 1.29
C LYS A 60 -11.82 3.18 0.88
N GLU A 61 -10.98 4.19 1.06
CA GLU A 61 -11.33 5.55 0.65
C GLU A 61 -11.51 5.66 -0.87
N LEU A 62 -10.63 4.98 -1.62
CA LEU A 62 -10.66 5.00 -3.07
C LEU A 62 -11.98 4.45 -3.60
N LEU A 63 -12.52 3.43 -2.95
CA LEU A 63 -13.73 2.75 -3.38
C LEU A 63 -15.00 3.29 -2.74
N GLU A 64 -14.91 4.36 -1.96
CA GLU A 64 -16.07 4.95 -1.33
C GLU A 64 -17.06 5.43 -2.40
N GLY A 65 -18.29 4.89 -2.36
CA GLY A 65 -19.31 5.19 -3.36
C GLY A 65 -19.13 4.46 -4.68
N VAL A 66 -18.12 3.59 -4.80
CA VAL A 66 -17.85 2.81 -6.02
C VAL A 66 -18.33 1.38 -5.81
N GLU A 67 -19.05 0.83 -6.79
CA GLU A 67 -19.48 -0.55 -6.74
C GLU A 67 -18.31 -1.48 -7.07
N LYS A 68 -17.98 -2.35 -6.14
CA LYS A 68 -16.80 -3.23 -6.24
C LYS A 68 -16.84 -4.15 -7.45
N GLU A 69 -18.02 -4.52 -7.90
CA GLU A 69 -18.20 -5.42 -9.05
C GLU A 69 -17.67 -4.81 -10.34
N TYR A 70 -17.52 -3.49 -10.40
CA TYR A 70 -16.97 -2.81 -11.58
C TYR A 70 -15.45 -2.70 -11.53
N VAL A 71 -14.83 -3.09 -10.42
CA VAL A 71 -13.36 -3.13 -10.32
C VAL A 71 -12.89 -4.44 -10.94
N VAL A 72 -12.20 -4.35 -12.07
CA VAL A 72 -11.82 -5.52 -12.87
C VAL A 72 -10.35 -5.90 -12.74
N GLY A 73 -9.56 -5.08 -12.08
CA GLY A 73 -8.15 -5.38 -11.91
C GLY A 73 -7.49 -4.49 -10.87
N LEU A 74 -6.34 -4.96 -10.38
CA LEU A 74 -5.54 -4.25 -9.41
C LEU A 74 -4.07 -4.53 -9.70
N GLY A 75 -3.27 -3.47 -9.82
CA GLY A 75 -1.82 -3.57 -9.97
C GLY A 75 -1.12 -2.98 -8.76
N ILE A 76 0.02 -3.56 -8.40
CA ILE A 76 0.80 -3.12 -7.25
C ILE A 76 2.24 -2.90 -7.66
N SER A 77 2.77 -1.71 -7.33
CA SER A 77 4.19 -1.41 -7.39
C SER A 77 4.73 -1.51 -5.97
N ASN A 78 5.77 -2.30 -5.77
CA ASN A 78 6.24 -2.61 -4.43
C ASN A 78 7.37 -1.70 -3.96
N GLN A 79 7.62 -1.77 -2.65
CA GLN A 79 8.75 -1.13 -2.00
C GLN A 79 9.98 -2.02 -2.17
N ARG A 80 10.86 -1.64 -3.09
CA ARG A 80 12.02 -2.45 -3.44
C ARG A 80 13.05 -2.50 -2.32
N GLU A 81 13.84 -3.59 -2.29
CA GLU A 81 14.93 -3.80 -1.32
C GLU A 81 14.46 -3.70 0.13
N THR A 82 13.22 -4.11 0.37
CA THR A 82 12.64 -4.19 1.71
C THR A 82 12.43 -5.66 2.04
N SER A 83 12.93 -6.08 3.20
CA SER A 83 12.83 -7.46 3.67
C SER A 83 11.96 -7.55 4.91
N LEU A 84 11.10 -8.54 4.95
CA LEU A 84 10.18 -8.77 6.05
C LEU A 84 9.98 -10.27 6.26
N ALA A 85 10.01 -10.70 7.52
CA ALA A 85 9.66 -12.06 7.90
C ALA A 85 8.43 -12.03 8.81
N TRP A 86 7.50 -12.95 8.55
CA TRP A 86 6.29 -13.02 9.36
C TRP A 86 5.90 -14.47 9.62
N ASN A 87 5.07 -14.66 10.65
CA ASN A 87 4.55 -15.97 10.98
C ASN A 87 3.47 -16.37 9.97
N ARG A 88 3.69 -17.48 9.30
CA ARG A 88 2.79 -17.94 8.25
C ARG A 88 1.38 -18.26 8.73
N VAL A 89 1.25 -18.68 9.99
CA VAL A 89 -0.03 -19.08 10.57
C VAL A 89 -0.81 -17.87 11.09
N THR A 90 -0.13 -16.99 11.85
CA THR A 90 -0.78 -15.84 12.48
C THR A 90 -0.81 -14.58 11.61
N GLY A 91 0.07 -14.51 10.62
CA GLY A 91 0.26 -13.31 9.81
C GLY A 91 1.02 -12.20 10.51
N LYS A 92 1.50 -12.45 11.72
CA LYS A 92 2.20 -11.43 12.50
C LYS A 92 3.66 -11.34 12.10
N PRO A 93 4.21 -10.11 11.92
CA PRO A 93 5.62 -9.95 11.61
C PRO A 93 6.49 -10.27 12.82
N TYR A 94 7.66 -10.83 12.56
CA TYR A 94 8.65 -11.12 13.62
C TYR A 94 9.42 -9.87 14.04
N ALA A 95 9.54 -8.90 13.14
CA ALA A 95 10.25 -7.65 13.39
C ALA A 95 9.79 -6.62 12.37
N ASN A 96 10.24 -5.38 12.53
CA ASN A 96 9.98 -4.34 11.53
C ASN A 96 10.66 -4.68 10.21
N ALA A 97 10.09 -4.17 9.13
CA ALA A 97 10.65 -4.37 7.79
C ALA A 97 11.99 -3.63 7.67
N VAL A 98 13.01 -4.31 7.16
CA VAL A 98 14.33 -3.74 6.92
C VAL A 98 14.33 -3.11 5.54
N VAL A 99 14.73 -1.84 5.47
CA VAL A 99 14.71 -1.07 4.23
C VAL A 99 16.13 -0.74 3.77
N TRP A 100 16.23 -0.21 2.54
CA TRP A 100 17.51 0.10 1.91
C TRP A 100 18.23 1.31 2.52
N GLN A 101 17.51 2.14 3.23
CA GLN A 101 18.04 3.38 3.83
C GLN A 101 19.03 3.16 4.95
#